data_082c4a123fbc3d32c24a0460897b44e4
#
_entry.id   082c4a123fbc3d32c24a0460897b44e4
#
_cell.length_a   1.000
_cell.length_b   1.000
_cell.length_c   1.000
_cell.angle_alpha   90.00
_cell.angle_beta   90.00
_cell.angle_gamma   90.00
#
_symmetry.space_group_name_H-M   'P 1'
#
loop_
_entity.id
_entity.type
_entity.pdbx_description
1 polymer ?
#
loop_
_entity_poly.entity_id
_entity_poly.type
_entity_poly.pdbx_seq_one_letter_code
_entity_poly.pdbx_strand_id
1 'polypeptide(L)'
;MSKRTPAVFFFVALAFMAFGAAAAFSQQPVLTPQNSNTNQLLIAVSPVDENVVWAVGTGSVFVVTTDGGNTWRTGVVPTLNAGDVQLRDVQGVSDEVAYVLSIGNLTGDFAIYKTTDGGTTWTQQFQNQLIGAFYDCFAFWTPTNGIAHSDSVNGVFPDLITTDGMTWQSIANNMPPALSGEASFSSSGTCVATQGSGNAWIATGGSSIARILATTDGGNTWAAYDTPLASGPIAGGFSVAFRDATNGILGGGSLTTGTAVDQAQAATSHDGGQTWQLTNNPPVAYAIFCVSYLSNTTGVGGGGQHDGRSQAKRSPTDYTRYAVITADIGGAAWTPDEGTTWYALSGVTGYWAVAFANPQNGWMVGTNGTILKVSFP
;
A
#
# COMPACT_ATOMS: atom_id res chain seq x y z
N MET A 1 -77.29 53.35 -9.41
CA MET A 1 -76.06 53.65 -8.65
C MET A 1 -75.40 52.34 -8.23
N SER A 2 -74.44 51.85 -9.01
CA SER A 2 -73.72 50.58 -8.78
C SER A 2 -72.35 50.88 -8.18
N LYS A 3 -72.13 50.38 -6.97
CA LYS A 3 -70.83 50.53 -6.27
C LYS A 3 -69.91 49.42 -6.75
N ARG A 4 -68.83 49.80 -7.40
CA ARG A 4 -67.71 48.84 -7.75
C ARG A 4 -66.73 48.77 -6.59
N THR A 5 -66.47 47.56 -6.07
CA THR A 5 -65.46 47.25 -5.08
C THR A 5 -64.14 46.97 -5.82
N PRO A 6 -62.98 47.51 -5.40
CA PRO A 6 -61.70 47.21 -6.00
C PRO A 6 -61.16 45.87 -5.47
N ALA A 7 -60.73 45.03 -6.40
CA ALA A 7 -60.00 43.78 -6.09
C ALA A 7 -58.53 44.13 -5.78
N VAL A 8 -58.05 43.69 -4.60
CA VAL A 8 -56.64 43.81 -4.17
C VAL A 8 -55.95 42.51 -4.61
N PHE A 9 -55.00 42.62 -5.54
CA PHE A 9 -54.14 41.48 -5.93
C PHE A 9 -52.92 41.46 -4.97
N PHE A 10 -52.81 40.40 -4.16
CA PHE A 10 -51.59 40.05 -3.44
C PHE A 10 -50.63 39.35 -4.37
N PHE A 11 -49.52 39.98 -4.71
CA PHE A 11 -48.38 39.29 -5.31
C PHE A 11 -47.57 38.59 -4.22
N VAL A 12 -47.60 37.26 -4.17
CA VAL A 12 -46.68 36.45 -3.38
C VAL A 12 -45.41 36.27 -4.19
N ALA A 13 -44.34 36.98 -3.85
CA ALA A 13 -43.02 36.74 -4.43
C ALA A 13 -42.40 35.51 -3.76
N LEU A 14 -42.35 34.40 -4.49
CA LEU A 14 -41.60 33.20 -4.10
C LEU A 14 -40.12 33.48 -4.36
N ALA A 15 -39.35 33.77 -3.30
CA ALA A 15 -37.89 33.81 -3.37
C ALA A 15 -37.35 32.37 -3.40
N PHE A 16 -36.93 31.88 -4.57
CA PHE A 16 -36.13 30.70 -4.70
C PHE A 16 -34.73 31.00 -4.16
N MET A 17 -34.42 30.55 -2.93
CA MET A 17 -33.04 30.44 -2.47
C MET A 17 -32.40 29.22 -3.19
N ALA A 18 -31.63 29.49 -4.25
CA ALA A 18 -30.73 28.53 -4.80
C ALA A 18 -29.58 28.30 -3.80
N PHE A 19 -29.68 27.26 -3.00
CA PHE A 19 -28.50 26.72 -2.32
C PHE A 19 -27.58 26.16 -3.40
N GLY A 20 -26.66 26.97 -3.89
CA GLY A 20 -25.50 26.51 -4.62
C GLY A 20 -24.65 25.68 -3.66
N ALA A 21 -24.73 24.36 -3.75
CA ALA A 21 -23.69 23.50 -3.19
C ALA A 21 -22.40 23.92 -3.90
N ALA A 22 -21.53 24.66 -3.19
CA ALA A 22 -20.15 24.82 -3.62
C ALA A 22 -19.59 23.41 -3.66
N ALA A 23 -19.39 22.86 -4.88
CA ALA A 23 -18.59 21.69 -5.06
C ALA A 23 -17.22 22.04 -4.46
N ALA A 24 -16.88 21.43 -3.33
CA ALA A 24 -15.54 21.49 -2.81
C ALA A 24 -14.66 20.90 -3.93
N PHE A 25 -13.95 21.75 -4.66
CA PHE A 25 -12.92 21.32 -5.58
C PHE A 25 -11.87 20.62 -4.72
N SER A 26 -11.88 19.30 -4.71
CA SER A 26 -10.81 18.54 -4.10
C SER A 26 -9.55 18.91 -4.89
N GLN A 27 -8.58 19.51 -4.21
CA GLN A 27 -7.36 19.97 -4.85
C GLN A 27 -6.61 18.75 -5.38
N GLN A 28 -6.33 18.74 -6.69
CA GLN A 28 -5.52 17.70 -7.31
C GLN A 28 -4.12 17.69 -6.70
N PRO A 29 -3.52 16.50 -6.49
CA PRO A 29 -2.14 16.44 -6.01
C PRO A 29 -1.17 17.04 -7.04
N VAL A 30 -0.12 17.65 -6.53
CA VAL A 30 1.04 18.09 -7.32
C VAL A 30 1.96 16.90 -7.53
N LEU A 31 2.34 16.65 -8.78
CA LEU A 31 3.19 15.53 -9.18
C LEU A 31 4.54 16.08 -9.67
N THR A 32 5.65 15.68 -9.02
CA THR A 32 6.99 16.16 -9.33
C THR A 32 7.91 14.99 -9.66
N PRO A 33 8.35 14.81 -10.93
CA PRO A 33 9.32 13.78 -11.30
C PRO A 33 10.65 13.98 -10.58
N GLN A 34 11.26 12.86 -10.16
CA GLN A 34 12.58 12.81 -9.54
C GLN A 34 13.49 11.83 -10.28
N ASN A 35 14.81 12.02 -10.19
CA ASN A 35 15.79 11.15 -10.84
C ASN A 35 16.38 10.15 -9.86
N SER A 36 16.06 8.87 -10.03
CA SER A 36 16.57 7.78 -9.19
C SER A 36 18.02 7.38 -9.47
N ASN A 37 18.62 7.84 -10.57
CA ASN A 37 19.92 7.40 -11.08
C ASN A 37 20.02 5.90 -11.42
N THR A 38 18.89 5.24 -11.70
CA THR A 38 18.83 3.85 -12.21
C THR A 38 17.78 3.71 -13.30
N ASN A 39 17.94 2.69 -14.16
CA ASN A 39 16.93 2.29 -15.15
C ASN A 39 16.24 0.96 -14.75
N GLN A 40 16.53 0.44 -13.58
CA GLN A 40 15.87 -0.77 -13.09
C GLN A 40 14.41 -0.48 -12.75
N LEU A 41 13.52 -1.46 -12.89
CA LEU A 41 12.16 -1.35 -12.36
C LEU A 41 12.25 -1.21 -10.85
N LEU A 42 11.68 -0.14 -10.28
CA LEU A 42 11.48 0.02 -8.85
C LEU A 42 10.10 -0.53 -8.47
N ILE A 43 10.06 -1.41 -7.46
CA ILE A 43 8.89 -2.24 -7.14
C ILE A 43 8.24 -1.82 -5.83
N ALA A 44 9.05 -1.49 -4.82
CA ALA A 44 8.58 -1.10 -3.50
C ALA A 44 9.21 0.21 -3.04
N VAL A 45 8.49 0.96 -2.19
CA VAL A 45 8.94 2.24 -1.64
C VAL A 45 8.50 2.37 -0.19
N SER A 46 9.42 2.82 0.68
CA SER A 46 9.21 2.98 2.12
C SER A 46 9.74 4.34 2.58
N PRO A 47 8.90 5.35 2.72
CA PRO A 47 9.26 6.60 3.37
C PRO A 47 9.35 6.39 4.88
N VAL A 48 10.49 6.80 5.47
CA VAL A 48 10.70 6.88 6.92
C VAL A 48 10.07 8.17 7.45
N ASP A 49 10.34 9.27 6.74
CA ASP A 49 9.79 10.60 6.99
C ASP A 49 9.76 11.41 5.66
N GLU A 50 9.56 12.73 5.74
CA GLU A 50 9.55 13.63 4.57
C GLU A 50 10.91 13.78 3.88
N ASN A 51 12.02 13.37 4.52
CA ASN A 51 13.38 13.50 4.01
C ASN A 51 13.98 12.15 3.61
N VAL A 52 13.74 11.10 4.42
CA VAL A 52 14.36 9.78 4.24
C VAL A 52 13.38 8.82 3.58
N VAL A 53 13.75 8.33 2.38
CA VAL A 53 12.92 7.37 1.62
C VAL A 53 13.80 6.32 0.99
N TRP A 54 13.42 5.06 1.15
CA TRP A 54 14.04 3.91 0.50
C TRP A 54 13.13 3.38 -0.61
N ALA A 55 13.72 2.93 -1.72
CA ALA A 55 12.99 2.15 -2.72
C ALA A 55 13.89 1.06 -3.29
N VAL A 56 13.28 -0.02 -3.77
CA VAL A 56 14.00 -1.21 -4.24
C VAL A 56 13.37 -1.79 -5.51
N GLY A 57 14.13 -2.62 -6.24
CA GLY A 57 13.61 -3.20 -7.47
C GLY A 57 14.45 -4.31 -8.07
N THR A 58 14.37 -4.45 -9.40
CA THR A 58 15.09 -5.46 -10.17
C THR A 58 16.59 -5.25 -10.12
N GLY A 59 17.36 -6.34 -10.40
CA GLY A 59 18.82 -6.31 -10.38
C GLY A 59 19.39 -6.07 -8.98
N SER A 60 18.64 -6.43 -7.92
CA SER A 60 19.01 -6.23 -6.52
C SER A 60 19.28 -4.74 -6.17
N VAL A 61 18.70 -3.81 -6.94
CA VAL A 61 18.93 -2.37 -6.76
C VAL A 61 18.14 -1.84 -5.56
N PHE A 62 18.79 -0.99 -4.78
CA PHE A 62 18.12 -0.05 -3.89
C PHE A 62 18.47 1.40 -4.26
N VAL A 63 17.57 2.31 -3.96
CA VAL A 63 17.81 3.76 -4.00
C VAL A 63 17.35 4.37 -2.69
N VAL A 64 18.08 5.38 -2.20
CA VAL A 64 17.75 6.08 -0.97
C VAL A 64 17.99 7.57 -1.12
N THR A 65 17.07 8.36 -0.57
CA THR A 65 17.21 9.81 -0.39
C THR A 65 17.22 10.16 1.08
N THR A 66 17.90 11.26 1.43
CA THR A 66 17.91 11.87 2.77
C THR A 66 17.56 13.36 2.74
N ASP A 67 17.07 13.84 1.57
CA ASP A 67 16.76 15.25 1.32
C ASP A 67 15.36 15.42 0.63
N GLY A 68 14.44 14.48 0.86
CA GLY A 68 13.09 14.53 0.32
C GLY A 68 13.01 14.26 -1.18
N GLY A 69 14.04 13.60 -1.73
CA GLY A 69 14.12 13.22 -3.13
C GLY A 69 14.72 14.30 -4.03
N ASN A 70 15.37 15.34 -3.48
CA ASN A 70 16.16 16.27 -4.29
C ASN A 70 17.36 15.54 -4.91
N THR A 71 17.96 14.60 -4.16
CA THR A 71 18.99 13.68 -4.64
C THR A 71 18.68 12.24 -4.21
N TRP A 72 19.03 11.28 -5.06
CA TRP A 72 18.89 9.85 -4.79
C TRP A 72 20.25 9.17 -4.98
N ARG A 73 20.65 8.36 -4.00
CA ARG A 73 21.83 7.48 -4.08
C ARG A 73 21.36 6.07 -4.45
N THR A 74 22.04 5.46 -5.42
CA THR A 74 21.76 4.10 -5.90
C THR A 74 22.85 3.15 -5.42
N GLY A 75 22.47 1.94 -5.03
CA GLY A 75 23.36 0.84 -4.67
C GLY A 75 22.76 -0.52 -5.05
N VAL A 76 23.51 -1.57 -4.78
CA VAL A 76 23.12 -2.97 -5.04
C VAL A 76 23.28 -3.78 -3.77
N VAL A 77 22.24 -4.53 -3.39
CA VAL A 77 22.33 -5.52 -2.31
C VAL A 77 23.09 -6.74 -2.82
N PRO A 78 24.10 -7.24 -2.09
CA PRO A 78 24.91 -8.38 -2.55
C PRO A 78 24.17 -9.71 -2.36
N THR A 79 23.12 -9.90 -3.15
CA THR A 79 22.33 -11.14 -3.18
C THR A 79 23.12 -12.27 -3.88
N LEU A 80 22.76 -13.54 -3.63
CA LEU A 80 23.48 -14.68 -4.17
C LEU A 80 23.55 -14.69 -5.71
N ASN A 81 22.49 -14.22 -6.38
CA ASN A 81 22.37 -14.19 -7.85
C ASN A 81 21.93 -12.79 -8.30
N ALA A 82 22.75 -11.77 -8.02
CA ALA A 82 22.39 -10.36 -8.15
C ALA A 82 21.77 -9.94 -9.52
N GLY A 83 22.09 -10.65 -10.61
CA GLY A 83 21.53 -10.37 -11.94
C GLY A 83 20.08 -10.84 -12.13
N ASP A 84 19.69 -11.90 -11.43
CA ASP A 84 18.38 -12.58 -11.58
C ASP A 84 17.44 -12.30 -10.40
N VAL A 85 17.97 -11.76 -9.32
CA VAL A 85 17.22 -11.46 -8.10
C VAL A 85 16.55 -10.09 -8.21
N GLN A 86 15.31 -10.04 -7.71
CA GLN A 86 14.51 -8.82 -7.58
C GLN A 86 14.27 -8.56 -6.10
N LEU A 87 14.39 -7.30 -5.67
CA LEU A 87 13.94 -6.89 -4.36
C LEU A 87 12.47 -6.49 -4.47
N ARG A 88 11.61 -7.21 -3.76
CA ARG A 88 10.15 -7.05 -3.86
C ARG A 88 9.56 -6.18 -2.76
N ASP A 89 10.28 -6.08 -1.64
CA ASP A 89 9.82 -5.27 -0.53
C ASP A 89 10.97 -4.58 0.18
N VAL A 90 10.69 -3.43 0.80
CA VAL A 90 11.63 -2.65 1.59
C VAL A 90 10.94 -2.01 2.80
N GLN A 91 11.57 -2.14 3.96
CA GLN A 91 11.19 -1.41 5.17
C GLN A 91 12.33 -0.49 5.58
N GLY A 92 12.20 0.80 5.32
CA GLY A 92 13.06 1.83 5.89
C GLY A 92 12.76 2.02 7.38
N VAL A 93 13.80 2.12 8.19
CA VAL A 93 13.71 2.41 9.63
C VAL A 93 14.34 3.75 9.95
N SER A 94 15.44 4.07 9.27
CA SER A 94 16.15 5.34 9.30
C SER A 94 16.93 5.54 7.99
N ASP A 95 17.74 6.57 7.90
CA ASP A 95 18.72 6.76 6.83
C ASP A 95 19.85 5.71 6.84
N GLU A 96 20.09 5.07 8.00
CA GLU A 96 21.11 4.04 8.19
C GLU A 96 20.53 2.62 8.15
N VAL A 97 19.30 2.42 8.61
CA VAL A 97 18.71 1.09 8.83
C VAL A 97 17.56 0.83 7.88
N ALA A 98 17.66 -0.28 7.13
CA ALA A 98 16.59 -0.80 6.29
C ALA A 98 16.65 -2.33 6.18
N TYR A 99 15.49 -2.92 5.90
CA TYR A 99 15.33 -4.32 5.54
C TYR A 99 14.85 -4.42 4.09
N VAL A 100 15.27 -5.47 3.40
CA VAL A 100 14.77 -5.79 2.04
C VAL A 100 14.44 -7.27 1.92
N LEU A 101 13.40 -7.58 1.15
CA LEU A 101 12.99 -8.93 0.80
C LEU A 101 13.34 -9.18 -0.67
N SER A 102 14.05 -10.26 -0.93
CA SER A 102 14.43 -10.68 -2.28
C SER A 102 13.65 -11.90 -2.75
N ILE A 103 13.44 -11.99 -4.06
CA ILE A 103 12.95 -13.16 -4.77
C ILE A 103 13.81 -13.43 -6.00
N GLY A 104 13.77 -14.68 -6.50
CA GLY A 104 14.46 -15.06 -7.73
C GLY A 104 14.03 -16.45 -8.21
N ASN A 105 14.86 -17.07 -9.04
CA ASN A 105 14.55 -18.34 -9.68
C ASN A 105 14.87 -19.58 -8.82
N LEU A 106 15.71 -19.42 -7.82
CA LEU A 106 16.15 -20.51 -6.94
C LEU A 106 15.55 -20.34 -5.54
N THR A 107 15.33 -21.44 -4.83
CA THR A 107 14.78 -21.44 -3.47
C THR A 107 15.55 -20.49 -2.54
N GLY A 108 16.88 -20.47 -2.64
CA GLY A 108 17.74 -19.60 -1.80
C GLY A 108 17.76 -18.12 -2.21
N ASP A 109 17.14 -17.74 -3.33
CA ASP A 109 16.99 -16.33 -3.74
C ASP A 109 15.92 -15.59 -2.91
N PHE A 110 15.03 -16.33 -2.26
CA PHE A 110 14.07 -15.78 -1.30
C PHE A 110 14.78 -15.57 0.03
N ALA A 111 15.14 -14.32 0.30
CA ALA A 111 15.95 -13.98 1.46
C ALA A 111 15.59 -12.60 2.01
N ILE A 112 15.87 -12.38 3.28
CA ILE A 112 15.74 -11.06 3.93
C ILE A 112 17.14 -10.58 4.29
N TYR A 113 17.44 -9.35 3.90
CA TYR A 113 18.70 -8.66 4.21
C TYR A 113 18.43 -7.41 5.05
N LYS A 114 19.39 -7.04 5.86
CA LYS A 114 19.38 -5.82 6.69
C LYS A 114 20.66 -5.04 6.47
N THR A 115 20.54 -3.72 6.38
CA THR A 115 21.64 -2.77 6.52
C THR A 115 21.51 -1.99 7.83
N THR A 116 22.64 -1.52 8.38
CA THR A 116 22.72 -0.62 9.54
C THR A 116 23.72 0.52 9.31
N ASP A 117 24.14 0.73 8.06
CA ASP A 117 25.13 1.73 7.64
C ASP A 117 24.72 2.42 6.32
N GLY A 118 23.42 2.61 6.13
CA GLY A 118 22.87 3.29 4.97
C GLY A 118 23.00 2.50 3.66
N GLY A 119 23.11 1.15 3.72
CA GLY A 119 23.27 0.31 2.55
C GLY A 119 24.71 0.19 2.04
N THR A 120 25.70 0.58 2.84
CA THR A 120 27.12 0.32 2.53
C THR A 120 27.42 -1.16 2.65
N THR A 121 26.90 -1.80 3.71
CA THR A 121 26.92 -3.26 3.89
C THR A 121 25.54 -3.82 4.18
N TRP A 122 25.35 -5.09 3.83
CA TRP A 122 24.10 -5.82 4.03
C TRP A 122 24.38 -7.17 4.66
N THR A 123 23.60 -7.53 5.68
CA THR A 123 23.66 -8.82 6.36
C THR A 123 22.42 -9.62 6.06
N GLN A 124 22.59 -10.85 5.55
CA GLN A 124 21.50 -11.79 5.34
C GLN A 124 20.95 -12.25 6.69
N GLN A 125 19.65 -12.00 6.93
CA GLN A 125 18.95 -12.36 8.16
C GLN A 125 18.21 -13.69 8.03
N PHE A 126 17.73 -13.97 6.84
CA PHE A 126 16.96 -15.18 6.51
C PHE A 126 17.29 -15.61 5.08
N GLN A 127 17.32 -16.92 4.86
CA GLN A 127 17.37 -17.53 3.53
C GLN A 127 16.41 -18.71 3.50
N ASN A 128 15.51 -18.73 2.52
CA ASN A 128 14.53 -19.79 2.37
C ASN A 128 15.21 -21.13 2.02
N GLN A 129 14.76 -22.19 2.69
CA GLN A 129 15.17 -23.58 2.44
C GLN A 129 13.97 -24.47 2.03
N LEU A 130 12.74 -23.95 2.15
CA LEU A 130 11.52 -24.71 1.85
C LEU A 130 11.20 -24.61 0.36
N ILE A 131 11.28 -25.74 -0.33
CA ILE A 131 10.93 -25.83 -1.76
C ILE A 131 9.44 -25.50 -1.92
N GLY A 132 9.13 -24.58 -2.85
CA GLY A 132 7.77 -24.13 -3.15
C GLY A 132 7.31 -22.94 -2.32
N ALA A 133 8.01 -22.53 -1.27
CA ALA A 133 7.72 -21.28 -0.59
C ALA A 133 8.16 -20.07 -1.44
N PHE A 134 7.28 -19.08 -1.54
CA PHE A 134 7.50 -17.84 -2.25
C PHE A 134 7.13 -16.69 -1.32
N TYR A 135 8.12 -15.97 -0.80
CA TYR A 135 7.90 -14.87 0.12
C TYR A 135 7.58 -13.59 -0.67
N ASP A 136 6.39 -13.05 -0.47
CA ASP A 136 5.84 -11.95 -1.25
C ASP A 136 6.13 -10.58 -0.67
N CYS A 137 5.91 -10.42 0.63
CA CYS A 137 5.95 -9.14 1.34
C CYS A 137 6.35 -9.35 2.79
N PHE A 138 6.76 -8.24 3.42
CA PHE A 138 6.88 -8.16 4.86
C PHE A 138 6.35 -6.81 5.38
N ALA A 139 6.07 -6.73 6.68
CA ALA A 139 5.79 -5.47 7.35
C ALA A 139 6.27 -5.52 8.80
N PHE A 140 6.51 -4.35 9.39
CA PHE A 140 7.05 -4.26 10.74
C PHE A 140 6.12 -3.43 11.63
N TRP A 141 5.85 -3.90 12.85
CA TRP A 141 5.17 -3.14 13.91
C TRP A 141 6.12 -2.15 14.59
N THR A 142 7.39 -2.53 14.71
CA THR A 142 8.47 -1.74 15.32
C THR A 142 9.75 -1.91 14.51
N PRO A 143 10.82 -1.13 14.74
CA PRO A 143 12.10 -1.31 14.05
C PRO A 143 12.67 -2.74 14.06
N THR A 144 12.21 -3.58 14.98
CA THR A 144 12.77 -4.92 15.20
C THR A 144 11.72 -6.02 15.30
N ASN A 145 10.43 -5.69 15.25
CA ASN A 145 9.35 -6.68 15.29
C ASN A 145 8.57 -6.62 13.99
N GLY A 146 8.60 -7.70 13.22
CA GLY A 146 8.01 -7.77 11.90
C GLY A 146 7.57 -9.16 11.50
N ILE A 147 6.79 -9.22 10.41
CA ILE A 147 6.25 -10.43 9.80
C ILE A 147 6.62 -10.48 8.33
N ALA A 148 6.93 -11.66 7.79
CA ALA A 148 7.07 -11.92 6.36
C ALA A 148 6.09 -13.03 5.94
N HIS A 149 5.36 -12.76 4.87
CA HIS A 149 4.33 -13.65 4.32
C HIS A 149 4.81 -14.37 3.08
N SER A 150 4.41 -15.62 2.93
CA SER A 150 4.69 -16.49 1.79
C SER A 150 3.42 -17.11 1.24
N ASP A 151 3.43 -17.40 -0.05
CA ASP A 151 2.47 -18.30 -0.68
C ASP A 151 2.33 -19.62 0.09
N SER A 152 1.15 -20.22 -0.01
CA SER A 152 0.90 -21.50 0.68
C SER A 152 1.65 -22.66 0.05
N VAL A 153 2.23 -23.50 0.90
CA VAL A 153 2.86 -24.78 0.53
C VAL A 153 2.11 -25.93 1.20
N ASN A 154 1.54 -26.82 0.40
CA ASN A 154 0.76 -27.96 0.89
C ASN A 154 -0.38 -27.57 1.86
N GLY A 155 -1.05 -26.44 1.61
CA GLY A 155 -2.17 -25.95 2.42
C GLY A 155 -1.77 -25.22 3.70
N VAL A 156 -0.50 -24.85 3.85
CA VAL A 156 0.03 -24.12 5.01
C VAL A 156 0.79 -22.88 4.53
N PHE A 157 0.63 -21.75 5.19
CA PHE A 157 1.44 -20.55 4.98
C PHE A 157 2.71 -20.65 5.83
N PRO A 158 3.92 -20.74 5.23
CA PRO A 158 5.18 -20.84 5.98
C PRO A 158 5.69 -19.48 6.45
N ASP A 159 4.79 -18.66 6.99
CA ASP A 159 5.07 -17.30 7.41
C ASP A 159 6.11 -17.23 8.51
N LEU A 160 6.81 -16.09 8.56
CA LEU A 160 7.89 -15.85 9.49
C LEU A 160 7.61 -14.61 10.35
N ILE A 161 8.14 -14.62 11.56
CA ILE A 161 8.16 -13.47 12.47
C ILE A 161 9.58 -13.21 12.96
N THR A 162 9.90 -11.94 13.16
CA THR A 162 11.07 -11.50 13.94
C THR A 162 10.62 -10.63 15.10
N THR A 163 11.27 -10.79 16.26
CA THR A 163 11.07 -9.93 17.46
C THR A 163 12.30 -9.15 17.85
N ASP A 164 13.44 -9.42 17.17
CA ASP A 164 14.74 -8.79 17.42
C ASP A 164 15.31 -8.07 16.20
N GLY A 165 14.64 -8.21 15.03
CA GLY A 165 15.11 -7.68 13.75
C GLY A 165 16.41 -8.28 13.26
N MET A 166 16.74 -9.51 13.74
CA MET A 166 17.95 -10.24 13.38
C MET A 166 17.68 -11.68 13.01
N THR A 167 16.76 -12.34 13.72
CA THR A 167 16.40 -13.73 13.51
C THR A 167 14.93 -13.86 13.12
N TRP A 168 14.66 -14.78 12.20
CA TRP A 168 13.29 -15.04 11.71
C TRP A 168 12.87 -16.45 12.07
N GLN A 169 11.67 -16.60 12.63
CA GLN A 169 11.12 -17.87 13.08
C GLN A 169 9.78 -18.13 12.40
N SER A 170 9.51 -19.39 12.07
CA SER A 170 8.24 -19.77 11.45
C SER A 170 7.08 -19.70 12.45
N ILE A 171 5.97 -19.11 11.98
CA ILE A 171 4.67 -19.08 12.65
C ILE A 171 3.61 -19.90 11.89
N ALA A 172 4.02 -20.82 11.04
CA ALA A 172 3.11 -21.64 10.22
C ALA A 172 1.98 -22.30 11.04
N ASN A 173 2.26 -22.70 12.28
CA ASN A 173 1.27 -23.31 13.18
C ASN A 173 0.23 -22.31 13.73
N ASN A 174 0.45 -21.02 13.61
CA ASN A 174 -0.45 -19.97 14.04
C ASN A 174 -1.40 -19.53 12.93
N MET A 175 -1.03 -19.86 11.67
CA MET A 175 -1.77 -19.44 10.48
C MET A 175 -3.02 -20.27 10.27
N PRO A 176 -4.11 -19.69 9.70
CA PRO A 176 -5.27 -20.47 9.30
C PRO A 176 -4.91 -21.40 8.13
N PRO A 177 -5.64 -22.50 7.93
CA PRO A 177 -5.44 -23.37 6.78
C PRO A 177 -5.62 -22.58 5.47
N ALA A 178 -4.69 -22.76 4.54
CA ALA A 178 -4.81 -22.17 3.21
C ALA A 178 -5.84 -22.91 2.36
N LEU A 179 -6.52 -22.16 1.51
CA LEU A 179 -7.33 -22.72 0.43
C LEU A 179 -6.43 -23.30 -0.67
N SER A 180 -7.00 -24.17 -1.52
CA SER A 180 -6.23 -24.73 -2.64
C SER A 180 -5.73 -23.64 -3.59
N GLY A 181 -4.42 -23.52 -3.76
CA GLY A 181 -3.78 -22.54 -4.63
C GLY A 181 -3.78 -21.12 -4.05
N GLU A 182 -4.08 -20.94 -2.77
CA GLU A 182 -4.08 -19.62 -2.15
C GLU A 182 -2.65 -19.09 -2.04
N ALA A 183 -2.49 -17.85 -2.47
CA ALA A 183 -1.24 -17.15 -2.63
C ALA A 183 -1.42 -15.65 -2.43
N SER A 184 -0.33 -14.92 -2.30
CA SER A 184 -0.34 -13.46 -2.39
C SER A 184 0.26 -12.97 -3.71
N PHE A 185 0.38 -11.66 -3.87
CA PHE A 185 0.90 -11.07 -5.09
C PHE A 185 1.97 -10.04 -4.73
N SER A 186 3.22 -10.35 -5.02
CA SER A 186 4.39 -9.52 -4.70
C SER A 186 4.56 -8.32 -5.65
N SER A 187 3.47 -7.59 -5.92
CA SER A 187 3.47 -6.52 -6.93
C SER A 187 4.06 -5.19 -6.42
N SER A 188 4.05 -4.94 -5.11
CA SER A 188 4.47 -3.65 -4.56
C SER A 188 5.04 -3.70 -3.13
N GLY A 189 5.19 -4.89 -2.53
CA GLY A 189 5.57 -5.06 -1.12
C GLY A 189 4.45 -4.76 -0.12
N THR A 190 3.22 -4.50 -0.56
CA THR A 190 2.12 -4.04 0.32
C THR A 190 1.01 -5.08 0.50
N CYS A 191 1.29 -6.36 0.26
CA CYS A 191 0.33 -7.43 0.56
C CYS A 191 0.17 -7.67 2.07
N VAL A 192 1.10 -7.17 2.89
CA VAL A 192 1.02 -7.17 4.35
C VAL A 192 0.95 -5.74 4.88
N ALA A 193 0.07 -5.48 5.83
CA ALA A 193 0.01 -4.22 6.58
C ALA A 193 0.04 -4.51 8.08
N THR A 194 0.72 -3.64 8.85
CA THR A 194 0.77 -3.68 10.32
C THR A 194 0.25 -2.38 10.91
N GLN A 195 -0.32 -2.42 12.10
CA GLN A 195 -0.79 -1.23 12.81
C GLN A 195 -0.72 -1.40 14.33
N GLY A 196 -0.28 -0.36 15.02
CA GLY A 196 -0.06 -0.41 16.47
C GLY A 196 0.98 -1.44 16.84
N SER A 197 0.77 -2.17 17.95
CA SER A 197 1.72 -3.15 18.46
C SER A 197 1.37 -4.61 18.14
N GLY A 198 0.21 -4.87 17.54
CA GLY A 198 -0.25 -6.27 17.39
C GLY A 198 -1.17 -6.54 16.21
N ASN A 199 -1.71 -5.50 15.54
CA ASN A 199 -2.58 -5.73 14.40
C ASN A 199 -1.77 -5.95 13.13
N ALA A 200 -2.13 -6.97 12.35
CA ALA A 200 -1.64 -7.13 10.98
C ALA A 200 -2.71 -7.78 10.09
N TRP A 201 -2.61 -7.48 8.81
CA TRP A 201 -3.49 -8.00 7.75
C TRP A 201 -2.66 -8.42 6.56
N ILE A 202 -3.04 -9.56 5.96
CA ILE A 202 -2.41 -10.12 4.77
C ILE A 202 -3.48 -10.29 3.70
N ALA A 203 -3.27 -9.72 2.53
CA ALA A 203 -4.15 -9.87 1.37
C ALA A 203 -3.76 -11.12 0.58
N THR A 204 -4.73 -12.00 0.31
CA THR A 204 -4.54 -13.22 -0.47
C THR A 204 -5.49 -13.33 -1.66
N GLY A 205 -5.19 -14.24 -2.56
CA GLY A 205 -5.96 -14.59 -3.74
C GLY A 205 -5.48 -15.92 -4.32
N GLY A 206 -5.45 -16.05 -5.65
CA GLY A 206 -4.97 -17.28 -6.30
C GLY A 206 -5.93 -18.47 -6.20
N SER A 207 -6.98 -18.37 -5.42
CA SER A 207 -7.93 -19.44 -5.08
C SER A 207 -9.37 -19.10 -5.50
N SER A 208 -10.34 -19.88 -5.01
CA SER A 208 -11.77 -19.69 -5.31
C SER A 208 -12.35 -18.42 -4.70
N ILE A 209 -11.72 -17.88 -3.65
CA ILE A 209 -12.11 -16.64 -2.98
C ILE A 209 -10.86 -15.89 -2.52
N ALA A 210 -10.87 -14.56 -2.62
CA ALA A 210 -9.84 -13.71 -2.04
C ALA A 210 -10.14 -13.47 -0.56
N ARG A 211 -9.11 -13.57 0.31
CA ARG A 211 -9.26 -13.42 1.74
C ARG A 211 -8.33 -12.37 2.31
N ILE A 212 -8.67 -11.91 3.51
CA ILE A 212 -7.74 -11.24 4.42
C ILE A 212 -7.44 -12.20 5.57
N LEU A 213 -6.16 -12.45 5.82
CA LEU A 213 -5.72 -13.09 7.06
C LEU A 213 -5.39 -11.98 8.05
N ALA A 214 -5.93 -12.03 9.26
CA ALA A 214 -5.76 -10.96 10.24
C ALA A 214 -5.38 -11.49 11.62
N THR A 215 -4.53 -10.72 12.30
CA THR A 215 -4.16 -10.91 13.72
C THR A 215 -4.34 -9.60 14.48
N THR A 216 -4.58 -9.69 15.79
CA THR A 216 -4.62 -8.54 16.72
C THR A 216 -3.67 -8.72 17.90
N ASP A 217 -2.89 -9.80 17.93
CA ASP A 217 -2.05 -10.21 19.05
C ASP A 217 -0.57 -10.42 18.66
N GLY A 218 -0.12 -9.73 17.60
CA GLY A 218 1.28 -9.78 17.14
C GLY A 218 1.65 -11.09 16.45
N GLY A 219 0.69 -11.75 15.79
CA GLY A 219 0.92 -12.98 15.05
C GLY A 219 0.83 -14.26 15.87
N ASN A 220 0.37 -14.20 17.13
CA ASN A 220 0.18 -15.41 17.94
C ASN A 220 -1.04 -16.21 17.49
N THR A 221 -2.11 -15.52 17.05
CA THR A 221 -3.30 -16.16 16.46
C THR A 221 -3.75 -15.40 15.21
N TRP A 222 -4.26 -16.13 14.23
CA TRP A 222 -4.73 -15.56 12.95
C TRP A 222 -6.12 -16.09 12.60
N ALA A 223 -6.93 -15.24 12.01
CA ALA A 223 -8.22 -15.58 11.43
C ALA A 223 -8.24 -15.21 9.93
N ALA A 224 -9.07 -15.91 9.15
CA ALA A 224 -9.27 -15.65 7.74
C ALA A 224 -10.69 -15.11 7.49
N TYR A 225 -10.80 -14.05 6.70
CA TYR A 225 -12.05 -13.38 6.36
C TYR A 225 -12.19 -13.25 4.85
N ASP A 226 -13.34 -13.64 4.34
CA ASP A 226 -13.65 -13.58 2.91
C ASP A 226 -13.83 -12.13 2.44
N THR A 227 -13.42 -11.85 1.22
CA THR A 227 -13.57 -10.52 0.60
C THR A 227 -14.42 -10.61 -0.68
N PRO A 228 -15.07 -9.51 -1.07
CA PRO A 228 -15.86 -9.46 -2.30
C PRO A 228 -15.02 -9.19 -3.57
N LEU A 229 -13.69 -9.18 -3.48
CA LEU A 229 -12.84 -8.94 -4.65
C LEU A 229 -12.95 -10.07 -5.68
N ALA A 230 -12.67 -9.74 -6.94
CA ALA A 230 -12.47 -10.74 -7.98
C ALA A 230 -11.40 -11.75 -7.54
N SER A 231 -11.64 -13.04 -7.74
CA SER A 231 -10.74 -14.11 -7.32
C SER A 231 -10.57 -15.16 -8.42
N GLY A 232 -9.46 -15.87 -8.38
CA GLY A 232 -9.08 -16.89 -9.35
C GLY A 232 -7.56 -17.07 -9.40
N PRO A 233 -7.02 -17.95 -10.28
CA PRO A 233 -5.59 -18.28 -10.29
C PRO A 233 -4.62 -17.10 -10.41
N ILE A 234 -5.07 -15.98 -11.00
CA ILE A 234 -4.30 -14.75 -11.17
C ILE A 234 -5.11 -13.52 -10.72
N ALA A 235 -6.01 -13.71 -9.75
CA ALA A 235 -6.87 -12.67 -9.22
C ALA A 235 -7.02 -12.79 -7.72
N GLY A 236 -7.21 -11.65 -7.04
CA GLY A 236 -7.39 -11.59 -5.58
C GLY A 236 -7.06 -10.24 -4.99
N GLY A 237 -6.72 -10.23 -3.70
CA GLY A 237 -6.15 -9.10 -3.00
C GLY A 237 -4.65 -9.00 -3.28
N PHE A 238 -4.18 -7.78 -3.63
CA PHE A 238 -2.78 -7.51 -3.95
C PHE A 238 -2.13 -6.61 -2.91
N SER A 239 -2.89 -5.69 -2.36
CA SER A 239 -2.39 -4.65 -1.46
C SER A 239 -3.45 -4.28 -0.45
N VAL A 240 -3.07 -4.20 0.82
CA VAL A 240 -3.95 -3.82 1.92
C VAL A 240 -3.32 -2.70 2.73
N ALA A 241 -4.12 -1.71 3.13
CA ALA A 241 -3.70 -0.63 4.00
C ALA A 241 -4.77 -0.35 5.07
N PHE A 242 -4.34 -0.04 6.29
CA PHE A 242 -5.21 0.36 7.38
C PHE A 242 -4.76 1.71 7.93
N ARG A 243 -5.68 2.68 8.05
CA ARG A 243 -5.37 3.98 8.65
C ARG A 243 -5.51 3.99 10.18
N ASP A 244 -6.22 3.01 10.72
CA ASP A 244 -6.37 2.75 12.16
C ASP A 244 -6.72 1.26 12.36
N ALA A 245 -6.96 0.83 13.60
CA ALA A 245 -7.24 -0.57 13.93
C ALA A 245 -8.54 -1.13 13.31
N THR A 246 -9.43 -0.29 12.81
CA THR A 246 -10.76 -0.70 12.32
C THR A 246 -10.99 -0.39 10.85
N ASN A 247 -10.37 0.68 10.33
CA ASN A 247 -10.65 1.17 8.99
C ASN A 247 -9.53 0.85 8.02
N GLY A 248 -9.85 0.09 6.99
CA GLY A 248 -8.90 -0.36 5.97
C GLY A 248 -9.45 -0.29 4.56
N ILE A 249 -8.54 -0.30 3.60
CA ILE A 249 -8.79 -0.40 2.17
C ILE A 249 -7.97 -1.53 1.58
N LEU A 250 -8.58 -2.32 0.71
CA LEU A 250 -7.99 -3.45 0.01
C LEU A 250 -8.04 -3.16 -1.49
N GLY A 251 -6.91 -3.28 -2.16
CA GLY A 251 -6.79 -3.22 -3.60
C GLY A 251 -6.40 -4.57 -4.19
N GLY A 252 -6.87 -4.84 -5.40
CA GLY A 252 -6.59 -6.09 -6.10
C GLY A 252 -7.29 -6.16 -7.45
N GLY A 253 -7.81 -7.31 -7.81
CA GLY A 253 -8.48 -7.56 -9.07
C GLY A 253 -7.83 -8.71 -9.83
N SER A 254 -7.81 -8.67 -11.17
CA SER A 254 -7.26 -9.72 -12.02
C SER A 254 -6.14 -9.19 -12.91
N LEU A 255 -5.11 -10.00 -13.11
CA LEU A 255 -4.03 -9.72 -14.06
C LEU A 255 -4.41 -10.03 -15.54
N THR A 256 -5.61 -10.53 -15.80
CA THR A 256 -6.07 -10.73 -17.18
C THR A 256 -6.36 -9.40 -17.86
N THR A 257 -5.81 -9.25 -19.06
CA THR A 257 -5.97 -8.04 -19.89
C THR A 257 -7.39 -7.87 -20.38
N GLY A 258 -7.93 -6.65 -20.36
CA GLY A 258 -8.98 -6.21 -21.29
C GLY A 258 -10.38 -6.02 -20.75
N THR A 259 -10.66 -6.14 -19.45
CA THR A 259 -12.01 -5.90 -18.89
C THR A 259 -11.98 -5.05 -17.65
N ALA A 260 -11.53 -3.80 -17.82
CA ALA A 260 -11.29 -2.87 -16.71
C ALA A 260 -12.56 -2.39 -15.96
N VAL A 261 -13.75 -2.57 -16.49
CA VAL A 261 -14.92 -1.80 -16.02
C VAL A 261 -15.85 -2.59 -15.09
N ASP A 262 -15.76 -3.92 -15.05
CA ASP A 262 -16.70 -4.76 -14.30
C ASP A 262 -16.05 -5.58 -13.16
N GLN A 263 -14.79 -5.31 -12.82
CA GLN A 263 -14.10 -6.11 -11.82
C GLN A 263 -14.11 -5.41 -10.45
N ALA A 264 -14.52 -6.16 -9.44
CA ALA A 264 -14.38 -5.80 -8.03
C ALA A 264 -12.89 -5.66 -7.68
N GLN A 265 -12.35 -4.45 -7.78
CA GLN A 265 -10.92 -4.16 -7.64
C GLN A 265 -10.54 -3.56 -6.29
N ALA A 266 -11.49 -2.93 -5.61
CA ALA A 266 -11.23 -2.32 -4.30
C ALA A 266 -12.41 -2.53 -3.35
N ALA A 267 -12.09 -2.71 -2.07
CA ALA A 267 -13.05 -2.86 -0.99
C ALA A 267 -12.56 -2.14 0.27
N THR A 268 -13.50 -1.76 1.16
CA THR A 268 -13.21 -1.17 2.46
C THR A 268 -13.77 -2.00 3.59
N SER A 269 -13.09 -1.94 4.72
CA SER A 269 -13.53 -2.50 6.01
C SER A 269 -13.61 -1.39 7.05
N HIS A 270 -14.55 -1.53 7.99
CA HIS A 270 -14.74 -0.62 9.13
C HIS A 270 -14.80 -1.37 10.47
N ASP A 271 -14.38 -2.64 10.48
CA ASP A 271 -14.42 -3.54 11.65
C ASP A 271 -13.12 -4.33 11.85
N GLY A 272 -12.00 -3.78 11.38
CA GLY A 272 -10.68 -4.41 11.52
C GLY A 272 -10.40 -5.51 10.51
N GLY A 273 -11.05 -5.48 9.34
CA GLY A 273 -10.85 -6.44 8.26
C GLY A 273 -11.71 -7.71 8.38
N GLN A 274 -12.70 -7.74 9.27
CA GLN A 274 -13.58 -8.89 9.44
C GLN A 274 -14.65 -8.95 8.34
N THR A 275 -15.15 -7.78 7.92
CA THR A 275 -16.08 -7.66 6.79
C THR A 275 -15.61 -6.59 5.81
N TRP A 276 -15.89 -6.81 4.52
CA TRP A 276 -15.45 -5.98 3.43
C TRP A 276 -16.61 -5.62 2.49
N GLN A 277 -16.65 -4.38 2.03
CA GLN A 277 -17.62 -3.88 1.07
C GLN A 277 -16.92 -3.29 -0.13
N LEU A 278 -17.39 -3.62 -1.35
CA LEU A 278 -16.85 -3.02 -2.57
C LEU A 278 -17.01 -1.50 -2.55
N THR A 279 -15.96 -0.83 -2.99
CA THR A 279 -16.02 0.61 -3.31
C THR A 279 -16.67 0.83 -4.69
N ASN A 280 -16.87 2.08 -5.08
CA ASN A 280 -17.04 2.37 -6.50
C ASN A 280 -15.79 1.95 -7.28
N ASN A 281 -15.96 1.60 -8.56
CA ASN A 281 -14.83 1.16 -9.38
C ASN A 281 -13.84 2.33 -9.60
N PRO A 282 -12.56 2.15 -9.25
CA PRO A 282 -11.54 3.13 -9.56
C PRO A 282 -11.28 3.22 -11.06
N PRO A 283 -10.92 4.40 -11.59
CA PRO A 283 -10.66 4.61 -13.02
C PRO A 283 -9.27 4.12 -13.44
N VAL A 284 -8.94 2.88 -13.10
CA VAL A 284 -7.69 2.19 -13.48
C VAL A 284 -8.01 0.87 -14.17
N ALA A 285 -7.15 0.47 -15.10
CA ALA A 285 -7.24 -0.84 -15.74
C ALA A 285 -6.42 -1.87 -14.93
N TYR A 286 -6.74 -3.16 -15.09
CA TYR A 286 -6.06 -4.28 -14.42
C TYR A 286 -6.20 -4.28 -12.88
N ALA A 287 -5.43 -5.15 -12.20
CA ALA A 287 -5.38 -5.21 -10.76
C ALA A 287 -4.72 -3.95 -10.16
N ILE A 288 -5.19 -3.55 -9.01
CA ILE A 288 -4.53 -2.53 -8.18
C ILE A 288 -3.31 -3.19 -7.54
N PHE A 289 -2.11 -2.73 -7.88
CA PHE A 289 -0.85 -3.25 -7.36
C PHE A 289 -0.53 -2.74 -5.96
N CYS A 290 -0.86 -1.47 -5.70
CA CYS A 290 -0.59 -0.82 -4.43
C CYS A 290 -1.72 0.11 -4.03
N VAL A 291 -2.01 0.14 -2.74
CA VAL A 291 -2.86 1.14 -2.10
C VAL A 291 -2.14 1.72 -0.88
N SER A 292 -2.20 3.04 -0.71
CA SER A 292 -1.63 3.72 0.46
C SER A 292 -2.54 4.86 0.90
N TYR A 293 -2.80 4.94 2.21
CA TYR A 293 -3.36 6.15 2.81
C TYR A 293 -2.32 7.29 2.83
N LEU A 294 -2.78 8.54 2.79
CA LEU A 294 -1.91 9.71 2.83
C LEU A 294 -1.34 9.98 4.23
N SER A 295 -2.08 9.64 5.25
CA SER A 295 -1.61 9.68 6.64
C SER A 295 -1.34 8.23 7.06
N ASN A 296 -0.09 7.82 6.98
CA ASN A 296 0.29 6.48 7.38
C ASN A 296 0.48 6.43 8.91
N THR A 297 -0.44 5.81 9.62
CA THR A 297 -0.30 5.47 11.04
C THR A 297 0.20 4.03 11.22
N THR A 298 0.52 3.35 10.11
CA THR A 298 0.87 1.94 10.07
C THR A 298 2.37 1.74 9.99
N GLY A 299 2.91 0.91 10.88
CA GLY A 299 4.28 0.40 10.84
C GLY A 299 5.39 1.39 11.20
N VAL A 300 6.61 0.87 11.14
CA VAL A 300 7.84 1.64 11.28
C VAL A 300 8.14 2.35 9.97
N GLY A 301 8.22 3.67 9.99
CA GLY A 301 8.46 4.48 8.81
C GLY A 301 7.27 5.31 8.34
N GLY A 302 6.11 5.13 8.94
CA GLY A 302 4.91 5.89 8.61
C GLY A 302 4.22 6.49 9.83
N GLY A 303 4.89 7.29 10.63
CA GLY A 303 4.24 7.98 11.74
C GLY A 303 5.08 7.98 13.00
N GLY A 304 5.90 9.01 13.14
CA GLY A 304 6.33 9.43 14.46
C GLY A 304 5.09 9.53 15.34
N GLN A 305 5.11 8.91 16.51
CA GLN A 305 4.16 9.25 17.56
C GLN A 305 4.10 10.76 17.64
N HIS A 306 2.97 11.34 17.26
CA HIS A 306 2.68 12.71 17.60
C HIS A 306 2.65 12.82 19.13
N ASP A 307 3.82 13.05 19.72
CA ASP A 307 3.84 13.76 20.98
C ASP A 307 3.29 15.15 20.65
N GLY A 308 2.29 15.61 21.35
CA GLY A 308 1.49 16.78 21.04
C GLY A 308 2.24 18.12 21.01
N ARG A 309 3.42 18.21 20.36
CA ARG A 309 4.33 19.37 20.38
C ARG A 309 4.75 19.95 19.03
N SER A 310 4.45 19.36 17.89
CA SER A 310 4.61 20.06 16.62
C SER A 310 3.27 20.73 16.24
N GLN A 311 3.18 22.04 16.45
CA GLN A 311 2.14 22.87 15.82
C GLN A 311 2.52 23.05 14.33
N ALA A 312 2.47 21.97 13.56
CA ALA A 312 2.34 22.08 12.12
C ALA A 312 1.00 22.79 11.86
N LYS A 313 1.00 23.84 11.05
CA LYS A 313 -0.23 24.49 10.60
C LYS A 313 -1.18 23.40 10.13
N ARG A 314 -2.28 23.16 10.84
CA ARG A 314 -3.30 22.20 10.40
C ARG A 314 -3.74 22.63 9.02
N SER A 315 -3.53 21.77 8.04
CA SER A 315 -4.21 21.89 6.75
C SER A 315 -5.72 21.96 7.05
N PRO A 316 -6.48 22.87 6.43
CA PRO A 316 -7.92 22.91 6.60
C PRO A 316 -8.62 21.65 6.08
N THR A 317 -7.91 20.81 5.32
CA THR A 317 -8.42 19.57 4.74
C THR A 317 -8.07 18.38 5.65
N ASP A 318 -9.07 17.56 5.98
CA ASP A 318 -8.88 16.28 6.66
C ASP A 318 -8.50 15.22 5.64
N TYR A 319 -7.24 14.78 5.65
CA TYR A 319 -6.72 13.75 4.76
C TYR A 319 -6.80 12.32 5.29
N THR A 320 -7.44 12.08 6.43
CA THR A 320 -7.45 10.75 7.10
C THR A 320 -8.09 9.65 6.25
N ARG A 321 -9.02 10.01 5.36
CA ARG A 321 -9.72 9.09 4.45
C ARG A 321 -9.20 9.11 3.02
N TYR A 322 -8.15 9.88 2.76
CA TYR A 322 -7.54 9.94 1.43
C TYR A 322 -6.63 8.75 1.20
N ALA A 323 -6.74 8.14 0.03
CA ALA A 323 -5.86 7.07 -0.40
C ALA A 323 -5.49 7.23 -1.89
N VAL A 324 -4.34 6.68 -2.25
CA VAL A 324 -3.83 6.63 -3.61
C VAL A 324 -3.59 5.18 -4.00
N ILE A 325 -3.91 4.84 -5.25
CA ILE A 325 -3.69 3.51 -5.83
C ILE A 325 -2.82 3.60 -7.07
N THR A 326 -2.06 2.53 -7.31
CA THR A 326 -1.32 2.30 -8.57
C THR A 326 -1.71 0.97 -9.18
N ALA A 327 -1.68 0.87 -10.51
CA ALA A 327 -2.03 -0.32 -11.28
C ALA A 327 -1.12 -0.48 -12.51
N ASP A 328 0.18 -0.19 -12.36
CA ASP A 328 1.19 -0.24 -13.43
C ASP A 328 0.73 0.47 -14.71
N ILE A 329 0.69 -0.24 -15.83
CA ILE A 329 0.19 0.30 -17.11
C ILE A 329 -1.28 0.68 -17.04
N GLY A 330 -2.04 0.15 -16.09
CA GLY A 330 -3.45 0.44 -15.86
C GLY A 330 -3.72 1.84 -15.32
N GLY A 331 -2.69 2.55 -14.87
CA GLY A 331 -2.80 3.92 -14.38
C GLY A 331 -2.68 4.05 -12.87
N ALA A 332 -3.05 5.23 -12.38
CA ALA A 332 -3.13 5.54 -10.96
C ALA A 332 -4.34 6.44 -10.67
N ALA A 333 -4.85 6.37 -9.46
CA ALA A 333 -6.00 7.17 -9.04
C ALA A 333 -5.92 7.49 -7.54
N TRP A 334 -6.74 8.41 -7.08
CA TRP A 334 -6.86 8.75 -5.67
C TRP A 334 -8.32 8.92 -5.28
N THR A 335 -8.60 8.78 -4.00
CA THR A 335 -9.91 8.96 -3.39
C THR A 335 -9.81 9.87 -2.16
N PRO A 336 -10.76 10.78 -1.91
CA PRO A 336 -10.82 11.57 -0.67
C PRO A 336 -11.67 10.91 0.41
N ASP A 337 -12.36 9.80 0.10
CA ASP A 337 -13.48 9.26 0.88
C ASP A 337 -13.54 7.72 0.87
N GLU A 338 -12.34 7.08 0.85
CA GLU A 338 -12.18 5.62 0.90
C GLU A 338 -12.93 4.90 -0.22
N GLY A 339 -12.88 5.46 -1.44
CA GLY A 339 -13.41 4.80 -2.65
C GLY A 339 -14.89 5.05 -2.92
N THR A 340 -15.57 5.93 -2.18
CA THR A 340 -16.88 6.43 -2.58
C THR A 340 -16.76 7.28 -3.85
N THR A 341 -15.68 8.07 -3.95
CA THR A 341 -15.35 8.86 -5.14
C THR A 341 -13.90 8.58 -5.54
N TRP A 342 -13.65 8.42 -6.86
CA TRP A 342 -12.31 8.21 -7.39
C TRP A 342 -11.96 9.26 -8.45
N TYR A 343 -10.71 9.70 -8.46
CA TYR A 343 -10.15 10.65 -9.43
C TYR A 343 -8.90 10.04 -10.09
N ALA A 344 -8.88 9.95 -11.41
CA ALA A 344 -7.71 9.50 -12.14
C ALA A 344 -6.54 10.50 -12.00
N LEU A 345 -5.34 9.98 -11.85
CA LEU A 345 -4.09 10.74 -12.01
C LEU A 345 -3.70 10.69 -13.49
N SER A 346 -4.16 11.68 -14.25
CA SER A 346 -4.01 11.70 -15.73
C SER A 346 -2.54 11.65 -16.14
N GLY A 347 -2.20 10.71 -17.04
CA GLY A 347 -0.84 10.53 -17.56
C GLY A 347 0.12 9.80 -16.62
N VAL A 348 -0.36 9.30 -15.48
CA VAL A 348 0.44 8.51 -14.53
C VAL A 348 0.24 7.03 -14.83
N THR A 349 1.24 6.39 -15.44
CA THR A 349 1.26 4.96 -15.79
C THR A 349 2.65 4.38 -15.54
N GLY A 350 2.76 3.06 -15.35
CA GLY A 350 4.03 2.37 -15.15
C GLY A 350 4.53 2.44 -13.70
N TYR A 351 3.70 2.86 -12.74
CA TYR A 351 4.04 2.91 -11.32
C TYR A 351 3.48 1.68 -10.60
N TRP A 352 4.35 1.02 -9.84
CA TRP A 352 4.04 -0.22 -9.13
C TRP A 352 3.65 0.03 -7.68
N ALA A 353 4.39 0.88 -6.98
CA ALA A 353 4.14 1.16 -5.57
C ALA A 353 3.94 2.66 -5.31
N VAL A 354 3.21 2.96 -4.24
CA VAL A 354 3.03 4.31 -3.69
C VAL A 354 3.02 4.23 -2.17
N ALA A 355 3.73 5.16 -1.52
CA ALA A 355 3.69 5.30 -0.07
C ALA A 355 3.84 6.77 0.35
N PHE A 356 3.29 7.11 1.51
CA PHE A 356 3.27 8.48 2.04
C PHE A 356 3.89 8.52 3.43
N ALA A 357 4.76 9.51 3.67
CA ALA A 357 5.18 9.90 5.01
C ALA A 357 4.11 10.81 5.67
N ASN A 358 3.50 11.67 4.87
CA ASN A 358 2.39 12.54 5.22
C ASN A 358 1.71 13.06 3.94
N PRO A 359 0.56 13.75 4.00
CA PRO A 359 -0.17 14.17 2.80
C PRO A 359 0.64 15.00 1.80
N GLN A 360 1.63 15.76 2.25
CA GLN A 360 2.49 16.60 1.40
C GLN A 360 3.70 15.85 0.86
N ASN A 361 4.00 14.64 1.37
CA ASN A 361 5.20 13.91 1.04
C ASN A 361 4.90 12.41 0.81
N GLY A 362 4.56 12.09 -0.42
CA GLY A 362 4.40 10.74 -0.94
C GLY A 362 5.28 10.50 -2.15
N TRP A 363 5.55 9.22 -2.45
CA TRP A 363 6.33 8.82 -3.62
C TRP A 363 5.70 7.62 -4.30
N MET A 364 5.64 7.68 -5.64
CA MET A 364 5.37 6.54 -6.51
C MET A 364 6.68 6.11 -7.17
N VAL A 365 6.87 4.80 -7.29
CA VAL A 365 8.03 4.22 -7.98
C VAL A 365 7.59 3.20 -9.03
N GLY A 366 8.37 3.03 -10.10
CA GLY A 366 7.94 2.17 -11.19
C GLY A 366 9.00 1.88 -12.25
N THR A 367 8.52 1.62 -13.46
CA THR A 367 9.30 1.18 -14.62
C THR A 367 10.41 2.18 -14.97
N ASN A 368 11.54 1.67 -15.49
CA ASN A 368 12.70 2.48 -15.90
C ASN A 368 13.27 3.38 -14.79
N GLY A 369 13.13 2.97 -13.52
CA GLY A 369 13.63 3.73 -12.38
C GLY A 369 12.85 5.02 -12.11
N THR A 370 11.63 5.16 -12.63
CA THR A 370 10.85 6.38 -12.43
C THR A 370 10.46 6.56 -10.96
N ILE A 371 10.62 7.78 -10.48
CA ILE A 371 10.12 8.24 -9.18
C ILE A 371 9.27 9.49 -9.41
N LEU A 372 8.10 9.52 -8.80
CA LEU A 372 7.18 10.65 -8.84
C LEU A 372 6.82 11.04 -7.40
N LYS A 373 7.25 12.25 -6.99
CA LYS A 373 6.80 12.80 -5.70
C LYS A 373 5.36 13.27 -5.84
N VAL A 374 4.52 12.92 -4.87
CA VAL A 374 3.08 13.22 -4.81
C VAL A 374 2.82 14.09 -3.59
N SER A 375 2.24 15.28 -3.79
CA SER A 375 1.94 16.22 -2.72
C SER A 375 0.51 16.70 -2.81
N PHE A 376 -0.28 16.45 -1.78
CA PHE A 376 -1.61 17.04 -1.61
C PHE A 376 -1.45 18.39 -0.89
N PRO A 377 -2.05 19.47 -1.40
CA PRO A 377 -1.85 20.84 -0.93
C PRO A 377 -2.48 21.15 0.42
#